data_1f3758e7ef12e80a207aa03caaf80ffe
#
_entry.id   1f3758e7ef12e80a207aa03caaf80ffe
#
_cell.length_a   1.000
_cell.length_b   1.000
_cell.length_c   1.000
_cell.angle_alpha   90.00
_cell.angle_beta   90.00
_cell.angle_gamma   90.00
#
_symmetry.space_group_name_H-M   'P 1'
#
loop_
_entity.id
_entity.type
_entity.pdbx_description
1 polymer ?
#
loop_
_entity_poly.entity_id
_entity_poly.type
_entity_poly.pdbx_seq_one_letter_code
_entity_poly.pdbx_strand_id
1 'polypeptide(L)'
;MPGAIKWHPLDRNQRAKVWTIAQSMERLTKQKGKRNGCISGIGLRVLNCLLYRFQNSNSGRCDPSYDALQKMTGLCRGAITKAIDRLEASGLLTVTRRMIRASQAVVSPITGRTHDCIVVRQISNAYVITEPNRVSIPDQCVSATAKPFPRARGLNPMESALNELFQSIIKPSLSGSEQSKHPLITKYATVPIAR
;
A
#
# COMPACT_ATOMS: atom_id res chain seq x y z
N MET A 1 -1.90 -19.00 18.07
CA MET A 1 -1.16 -19.07 16.81
C MET A 1 -1.41 -17.78 16.05
N PRO A 2 -0.42 -16.94 15.69
CA PRO A 2 -0.66 -15.82 14.81
C PRO A 2 -1.18 -16.38 13.49
N GLY A 3 -2.30 -15.85 13.01
CA GLY A 3 -2.95 -16.31 11.79
C GLY A 3 -2.00 -16.30 10.61
N ALA A 4 -2.17 -17.23 9.68
CA ALA A 4 -1.38 -17.30 8.47
C ALA A 4 -1.49 -15.96 7.71
N ILE A 5 -0.35 -15.41 7.28
CA ILE A 5 -0.31 -14.16 6.51
C ILE A 5 -0.98 -14.43 5.16
N LYS A 6 -2.06 -13.72 4.87
CA LYS A 6 -2.73 -13.79 3.59
C LYS A 6 -2.00 -12.87 2.59
N TRP A 7 -1.27 -13.47 1.68
CA TRP A 7 -0.59 -12.79 0.59
C TRP A 7 -1.55 -12.58 -0.57
N HIS A 8 -1.55 -11.40 -1.16
CA HIS A 8 -2.33 -11.09 -2.34
C HIS A 8 -1.38 -10.71 -3.48
N PRO A 9 -1.32 -11.53 -4.55
CA PRO A 9 -0.56 -11.14 -5.73
C PRO A 9 -1.23 -9.93 -6.38
N LEU A 10 -0.44 -8.90 -6.65
CA LEU A 10 -0.92 -7.71 -7.35
C LEU A 10 -0.46 -7.77 -8.81
N ASP A 11 -1.42 -7.65 -9.72
CA ASP A 11 -1.15 -7.48 -11.15
C ASP A 11 -0.45 -6.13 -11.43
N ARG A 12 0.18 -6.01 -12.58
CA ARG A 12 0.87 -4.80 -13.02
C ARG A 12 -0.02 -3.56 -12.95
N ASN A 13 -1.27 -3.70 -13.39
CA ASN A 13 -2.25 -2.60 -13.36
C ASN A 13 -2.65 -2.23 -11.93
N GLN A 14 -2.80 -3.20 -11.05
CA GLN A 14 -3.10 -2.98 -9.63
C GLN A 14 -1.95 -2.26 -8.92
N ARG A 15 -0.70 -2.64 -9.20
CA ARG A 15 0.48 -1.93 -8.68
C ARG A 15 0.51 -0.47 -9.13
N ALA A 16 0.22 -0.23 -10.40
CA ALA A 16 0.15 1.14 -10.94
C ALA A 16 -0.97 1.94 -10.27
N LYS A 17 -2.15 1.33 -10.04
CA LYS A 17 -3.26 1.97 -9.32
C LYS A 17 -2.88 2.32 -7.87
N VAL A 18 -2.30 1.37 -7.12
CA VAL A 18 -1.82 1.63 -5.74
C VAL A 18 -0.81 2.79 -5.72
N TRP A 19 0.11 2.81 -6.68
CA TRP A 19 1.09 3.88 -6.82
C TRP A 19 0.43 5.23 -7.08
N THR A 20 -0.51 5.30 -8.02
CA THR A 20 -1.25 6.53 -8.35
C THR A 20 -2.07 7.03 -7.15
N ILE A 21 -2.74 6.12 -6.42
CA ILE A 21 -3.48 6.45 -5.20
C ILE A 21 -2.54 7.05 -4.15
N ALA A 22 -1.39 6.42 -3.89
CA ALA A 22 -0.42 6.94 -2.93
C ALA A 22 0.09 8.34 -3.29
N GLN A 23 0.39 8.58 -4.57
CA GLN A 23 0.78 9.91 -5.05
C GLN A 23 -0.32 10.95 -4.88
N SER A 24 -1.55 10.57 -5.18
CA SER A 24 -2.71 11.45 -5.02
C SER A 24 -2.96 11.79 -3.55
N MET A 25 -2.86 10.81 -2.65
CA MET A 25 -2.96 11.02 -1.20
C MET A 25 -1.88 11.98 -0.70
N GLU A 26 -0.63 11.84 -1.14
CA GLU A 26 0.45 12.74 -0.75
C GLU A 26 0.18 14.18 -1.22
N ARG A 27 -0.31 14.36 -2.46
CA ARG A 27 -0.62 15.69 -3.00
C ARG A 27 -1.79 16.34 -2.28
N LEU A 28 -2.88 15.60 -2.05
CA LEU A 28 -4.11 16.11 -1.45
C LEU A 28 -3.93 16.47 0.03
N THR A 29 -3.11 15.70 0.75
CA THR A 29 -2.86 15.94 2.17
C THR A 29 -1.74 16.95 2.42
N LYS A 30 -1.03 17.38 1.37
CA LYS A 30 0.03 18.37 1.49
C LYS A 30 -0.54 19.76 1.78
N GLN A 31 -0.23 20.29 2.95
CA GLN A 31 -0.63 21.64 3.37
C GLN A 31 0.31 22.70 2.80
N LYS A 32 -0.24 23.90 2.54
CA LYS A 32 0.55 25.07 2.13
C LYS A 32 1.63 25.38 3.19
N GLY A 33 2.88 25.54 2.73
CA GLY A 33 4.03 25.77 3.61
C GLY A 33 4.64 24.51 4.23
N LYS A 34 4.02 23.34 4.13
CA LYS A 34 4.61 22.07 4.58
C LYS A 34 5.29 21.33 3.43
N ARG A 35 6.45 20.73 3.74
CA ARG A 35 7.24 19.98 2.74
C ARG A 35 6.57 18.67 2.32
N ASN A 36 5.87 17.99 3.24
CA ASN A 36 5.32 16.65 3.07
C ASN A 36 3.83 16.61 3.38
N GLY A 37 3.11 15.74 2.67
CA GLY A 37 1.77 15.28 3.03
C GLY A 37 1.80 14.13 4.04
N CYS A 38 0.75 13.30 4.06
CA CYS A 38 0.61 12.20 5.02
C CYS A 38 1.65 11.10 4.81
N ILE A 39 1.99 10.76 3.58
CA ILE A 39 2.91 9.66 3.24
C ILE A 39 4.37 10.14 3.25
N SER A 40 4.65 11.35 2.77
CA SER A 40 5.96 11.94 2.46
C SER A 40 6.64 11.36 1.21
N GLY A 41 7.54 12.16 0.60
CA GLY A 41 8.34 11.70 -0.54
C GLY A 41 9.22 10.49 -0.22
N ILE A 42 9.69 10.38 1.03
CA ILE A 42 10.45 9.20 1.51
C ILE A 42 9.53 7.98 1.55
N GLY A 43 8.29 8.12 2.04
CA GLY A 43 7.30 7.04 2.06
C GLY A 43 6.96 6.54 0.65
N LEU A 44 6.77 7.44 -0.30
CA LEU A 44 6.57 7.07 -1.70
C LEU A 44 7.77 6.30 -2.26
N ARG A 45 9.00 6.71 -1.96
CA ARG A 45 10.21 5.99 -2.39
C ARG A 45 10.28 4.57 -1.84
N VAL A 46 9.95 4.39 -0.56
CA VAL A 46 9.88 3.06 0.07
C VAL A 46 8.78 2.22 -0.54
N LEU A 47 7.57 2.78 -0.74
CA LEU A 47 6.45 2.08 -1.37
C LEU A 47 6.79 1.63 -2.80
N ASN A 48 7.42 2.48 -3.59
CA ASN A 48 7.89 2.13 -4.93
C ASN A 48 8.83 0.92 -4.90
N CYS A 49 9.77 0.93 -3.97
CA CYS A 49 10.72 -0.16 -3.80
C CYS A 49 10.01 -1.47 -3.42
N LEU A 50 9.04 -1.43 -2.50
CA LEU A 50 8.24 -2.59 -2.10
C LEU A 50 7.43 -3.15 -3.28
N LEU A 51 6.73 -2.29 -4.04
CA LEU A 51 5.86 -2.69 -5.16
C LEU A 51 6.62 -3.30 -6.33
N TYR A 52 7.73 -2.70 -6.72
CA TYR A 52 8.38 -3.04 -7.99
C TYR A 52 9.65 -3.88 -7.85
N ARG A 53 10.27 -3.94 -6.65
CA ARG A 53 11.51 -4.67 -6.43
C ARG A 53 11.35 -5.90 -5.55
N PHE A 54 10.52 -5.81 -4.52
CA PHE A 54 10.42 -6.87 -3.52
C PHE A 54 9.15 -7.71 -3.59
N GLN A 55 8.07 -7.16 -4.10
CA GLN A 55 6.84 -7.93 -4.21
C GLN A 55 6.94 -8.97 -5.33
N ASN A 56 6.77 -10.23 -4.97
CA ASN A 56 6.66 -11.32 -5.94
C ASN A 56 5.32 -11.23 -6.68
N SER A 57 5.36 -11.26 -8.01
CA SER A 57 4.16 -11.14 -8.86
C SER A 57 3.21 -12.31 -8.70
N ASN A 58 3.74 -13.52 -8.50
CA ASN A 58 2.94 -14.74 -8.49
C ASN A 58 2.33 -15.05 -7.12
N SER A 59 3.11 -14.84 -6.05
CA SER A 59 2.68 -15.17 -4.69
C SER A 59 2.20 -13.97 -3.88
N GLY A 60 2.47 -12.74 -4.34
CA GLY A 60 2.22 -11.52 -3.58
C GLY A 60 3.16 -11.32 -2.40
N ARG A 61 4.07 -12.26 -2.14
CA ARG A 61 4.98 -12.22 -1.00
C ARG A 61 5.94 -11.03 -1.08
N CYS A 62 6.07 -10.30 0.02
CA CYS A 62 6.97 -9.15 0.16
C CYS A 62 7.52 -9.13 1.59
N ASP A 63 8.76 -9.57 1.77
CA ASP A 63 9.39 -9.68 3.09
C ASP A 63 10.87 -9.23 3.09
N PRO A 64 11.18 -8.03 2.55
CA PRO A 64 12.54 -7.52 2.59
C PRO A 64 13.01 -7.25 4.02
N SER A 65 14.31 -7.45 4.25
CA SER A 65 14.96 -6.96 5.46
C SER A 65 15.16 -5.44 5.41
N TYR A 66 15.34 -4.81 6.58
CA TYR A 66 15.68 -3.37 6.61
C TYR A 66 16.97 -3.07 5.85
N ASP A 67 17.96 -3.96 5.92
CA ASP A 67 19.23 -3.79 5.20
C ASP A 67 19.04 -3.85 3.69
N ALA A 68 18.16 -4.73 3.20
CA ALA A 68 17.82 -4.78 1.78
C ALA A 68 17.12 -3.49 1.34
N LEU A 69 16.19 -2.96 2.16
CA LEU A 69 15.54 -1.68 1.89
C LEU A 69 16.54 -0.52 1.90
N GLN A 70 17.49 -0.49 2.85
CA GLN A 70 18.55 0.53 2.90
C GLN A 70 19.41 0.51 1.63
N LYS A 71 19.87 -0.67 1.22
CA LYS A 71 20.68 -0.84 0.01
C LYS A 71 19.94 -0.36 -1.25
N MET A 72 18.65 -0.65 -1.35
CA MET A 72 17.87 -0.28 -2.53
C MET A 72 17.42 1.18 -2.55
N THR A 73 17.11 1.76 -1.39
CA THR A 73 16.59 3.13 -1.30
C THR A 73 17.67 4.17 -0.99
N GLY A 74 18.82 3.76 -0.45
CA GLY A 74 19.85 4.68 0.04
C GLY A 74 19.45 5.46 1.29
N LEU A 75 18.41 5.00 2.01
CA LEU A 75 17.88 5.68 3.19
C LEU A 75 18.42 5.04 4.47
N CYS A 76 18.57 5.82 5.53
CA CYS A 76 18.90 5.28 6.84
C CYS A 76 17.71 4.51 7.45
N ARG A 77 17.99 3.57 8.35
CA ARG A 77 16.99 2.71 8.99
C ARG A 77 15.84 3.51 9.64
N GLY A 78 16.17 4.59 10.36
CA GLY A 78 15.17 5.42 11.01
C GLY A 78 14.22 6.13 10.04
N ALA A 79 14.71 6.54 8.85
CA ALA A 79 13.87 7.11 7.82
C ALA A 79 12.93 6.07 7.21
N ILE A 80 13.41 4.83 7.02
CA ILE A 80 12.60 3.71 6.51
C ILE A 80 11.51 3.34 7.52
N THR A 81 11.84 3.23 8.82
CA THR A 81 10.85 2.95 9.87
C THR A 81 9.73 3.98 9.87
N LYS A 82 10.08 5.29 9.92
CA LYS A 82 9.09 6.37 9.86
C LYS A 82 8.25 6.36 8.58
N ALA A 83 8.85 5.95 7.47
CA ALA A 83 8.13 5.83 6.19
C ALA A 83 7.13 4.66 6.22
N ILE A 84 7.52 3.52 6.77
CA ILE A 84 6.65 2.34 6.93
C ILE A 84 5.48 2.68 7.87
N ASP A 85 5.73 3.33 9.01
CA ASP A 85 4.69 3.74 9.96
C ASP A 85 3.65 4.65 9.29
N ARG A 86 4.10 5.58 8.43
CA ARG A 86 3.19 6.45 7.67
C ARG A 86 2.39 5.71 6.62
N LEU A 87 3.00 4.74 5.92
CA LEU A 87 2.32 3.91 4.94
C LEU A 87 1.27 3.01 5.61
N GLU A 88 1.57 2.50 6.81
CA GLU A 88 0.63 1.73 7.63
C GLU A 88 -0.52 2.61 8.12
N ALA A 89 -0.22 3.79 8.65
CA ALA A 89 -1.23 4.78 9.08
C ALA A 89 -2.13 5.24 7.92
N SER A 90 -1.62 5.26 6.68
CA SER A 90 -2.41 5.60 5.49
C SER A 90 -3.24 4.43 4.95
N GLY A 91 -3.13 3.24 5.53
CA GLY A 91 -3.85 2.04 5.10
C GLY A 91 -3.35 1.40 3.79
N LEU A 92 -2.23 1.89 3.24
CA LEU A 92 -1.63 1.34 2.02
C LEU A 92 -0.84 0.05 2.27
N LEU A 93 -0.38 -0.15 3.51
CA LEU A 93 0.50 -1.23 3.90
C LEU A 93 0.07 -1.79 5.24
N THR A 94 0.14 -3.12 5.38
CA THR A 94 0.01 -3.80 6.67
C THR A 94 1.32 -4.51 6.99
N VAL A 95 1.86 -4.25 8.18
CA VAL A 95 3.14 -4.82 8.62
C VAL A 95 2.89 -5.94 9.62
N THR A 96 3.38 -7.14 9.31
CA THR A 96 3.34 -8.27 10.23
C THR A 96 4.74 -8.62 10.71
N ARG A 97 4.98 -8.50 12.01
CA ARG A 97 6.24 -8.92 12.63
C ARG A 97 6.27 -10.44 12.71
N ARG A 98 7.38 -11.03 12.24
CA ARG A 98 7.56 -12.48 12.22
C ARG A 98 8.66 -12.88 13.17
N MET A 99 8.42 -13.95 13.93
CA MET A 99 9.39 -14.56 14.83
C MET A 99 9.51 -16.05 14.51
N ILE A 100 10.71 -16.57 14.61
CA ILE A 100 10.98 -18.00 14.47
C ILE A 100 11.58 -18.53 15.77
N ARG A 101 11.24 -19.76 16.09
CA ARG A 101 11.90 -20.53 17.14
C ARG A 101 13.03 -21.30 16.49
N ALA A 102 14.25 -21.05 16.92
CA ALA A 102 15.43 -21.74 16.42
C ALA A 102 16.09 -22.48 17.59
N SER A 103 16.47 -23.74 17.39
CA SER A 103 17.34 -24.43 18.33
C SER A 103 18.76 -23.88 18.19
N GLN A 104 19.38 -23.55 19.31
CA GLN A 104 20.75 -23.08 19.37
C GLN A 104 21.48 -23.87 20.43
N ALA A 105 22.57 -24.48 20.04
CA ALA A 105 23.48 -25.14 20.98
C ALA A 105 24.22 -24.07 21.83
N VAL A 106 24.03 -24.13 23.11
CA VAL A 106 24.69 -23.23 24.08
C VAL A 106 25.62 -24.05 24.96
N VAL A 107 26.87 -23.62 25.06
CA VAL A 107 27.83 -24.24 25.96
C VAL A 107 27.70 -23.61 27.34
N SER A 108 27.45 -24.43 28.36
CA SER A 108 27.42 -23.96 29.73
C SER A 108 28.85 -23.50 30.16
N PRO A 109 29.01 -22.24 30.61
CA PRO A 109 30.33 -21.74 31.03
C PRO A 109 30.85 -22.42 32.28
N ILE A 110 29.98 -23.08 33.05
CA ILE A 110 30.36 -23.76 34.33
C ILE A 110 30.75 -25.21 34.09
N THR A 111 29.98 -25.93 33.26
CA THR A 111 30.15 -27.38 33.10
C THR A 111 30.81 -27.79 31.78
N GLY A 112 30.99 -26.84 30.84
CA GLY A 112 31.49 -27.11 29.49
C GLY A 112 30.58 -27.97 28.61
N ARG A 113 29.39 -28.37 29.12
CA ARG A 113 28.45 -29.22 28.37
C ARG A 113 27.60 -28.37 27.44
N THR A 114 27.41 -28.87 26.25
CA THR A 114 26.47 -28.31 25.28
C THR A 114 25.04 -28.80 25.56
N HIS A 115 24.08 -27.87 25.57
CA HIS A 115 22.67 -28.17 25.65
C HIS A 115 21.94 -27.32 24.61
N ASP A 116 20.86 -27.84 24.06
CA ASP A 116 20.04 -27.16 23.07
C ASP A 116 19.04 -26.26 23.78
N CYS A 117 19.11 -24.96 23.48
CA CYS A 117 18.14 -23.98 23.92
C CYS A 117 17.26 -23.50 22.77
N ILE A 118 15.96 -23.37 23.00
CA ILE A 118 15.06 -22.75 22.04
C ILE A 118 15.16 -21.24 22.17
N VAL A 119 15.68 -20.59 21.14
CA VAL A 119 15.79 -19.13 21.07
C VAL A 119 14.76 -18.60 20.09
N VAL A 120 14.01 -17.59 20.53
CA VAL A 120 13.08 -16.87 19.66
C VAL A 120 13.82 -15.73 18.97
N ARG A 121 13.88 -15.77 17.66
CA ARG A 121 14.53 -14.71 16.84
C ARG A 121 13.52 -14.02 15.95
N GLN A 122 13.63 -12.71 15.86
CA GLN A 122 12.88 -11.93 14.88
C GLN A 122 13.53 -12.10 13.50
N ILE A 123 12.70 -12.42 12.52
CA ILE A 123 13.08 -12.42 11.09
C ILE A 123 12.54 -11.17 10.40
N SER A 124 12.83 -11.00 9.10
CA SER A 124 12.30 -9.88 8.32
C SER A 124 10.80 -9.80 8.42
N ASN A 125 10.28 -8.57 8.56
CA ASN A 125 8.84 -8.32 8.60
C ASN A 125 8.20 -8.71 7.27
N ALA A 126 6.92 -9.08 7.34
CA ALA A 126 6.10 -9.29 6.16
C ALA A 126 5.31 -8.00 5.86
N TYR A 127 5.33 -7.58 4.62
CA TYR A 127 4.65 -6.37 4.15
C TYR A 127 3.53 -6.79 3.20
N VAL A 128 2.29 -6.62 3.64
CA VAL A 128 1.11 -6.89 2.80
C VAL A 128 0.62 -5.56 2.25
N ILE A 129 0.66 -5.41 0.94
CA ILE A 129 0.20 -4.20 0.26
C ILE A 129 -1.31 -4.32 0.07
N THR A 130 -2.03 -3.29 0.47
CA THR A 130 -3.50 -3.25 0.37
C THR A 130 -3.92 -3.13 -1.09
N GLU A 131 -4.94 -3.89 -1.48
CA GLU A 131 -5.53 -3.80 -2.81
C GLU A 131 -6.11 -2.39 -3.05
N PRO A 132 -6.02 -1.85 -4.26
CA PRO A 132 -6.45 -0.48 -4.56
C PRO A 132 -7.92 -0.22 -4.23
N ASN A 133 -8.76 -1.25 -4.33
CA ASN A 133 -10.20 -1.14 -4.02
C ASN A 133 -10.51 -1.12 -2.52
N ARG A 134 -9.54 -1.42 -1.65
CA ARG A 134 -9.67 -1.45 -0.19
C ARG A 134 -8.98 -0.28 0.50
N VAL A 135 -8.30 0.57 -0.26
CA VAL A 135 -7.64 1.75 0.31
C VAL A 135 -8.71 2.79 0.63
N SER A 136 -9.01 2.97 1.90
CA SER A 136 -9.80 4.10 2.41
C SER A 136 -8.85 5.21 2.85
N ILE A 137 -9.17 6.45 2.54
CA ILE A 137 -8.41 7.60 3.05
C ILE A 137 -8.78 7.74 4.53
N PRO A 138 -7.84 7.62 5.47
CA PRO A 138 -8.13 7.81 6.88
C PRO A 138 -8.64 9.24 7.12
N ASP A 139 -9.70 9.41 7.90
CA ASP A 139 -10.27 10.72 8.26
C ASP A 139 -9.24 11.66 8.89
N GLN A 140 -8.23 11.11 9.53
CA GLN A 140 -7.10 11.87 10.08
C GLN A 140 -6.28 12.60 9.00
N CYS A 141 -6.29 12.11 7.76
CA CYS A 141 -5.65 12.79 6.63
C CYS A 141 -6.55 13.87 6.00
N VAL A 142 -7.86 13.81 6.24
CA VAL A 142 -8.86 14.71 5.65
C VAL A 142 -9.16 15.90 6.57
N SER A 143 -8.98 15.77 7.88
CA SER A 143 -9.36 16.76 8.89
C SER A 143 -8.49 18.04 8.93
N ALA A 144 -7.43 18.11 8.12
CA ALA A 144 -6.65 19.32 7.97
C ALA A 144 -7.03 20.08 6.69
N THR A 145 -8.17 20.81 6.76
CA THR A 145 -8.58 21.83 5.78
C THR A 145 -9.20 21.35 4.46
N ALA A 146 -10.43 20.89 4.51
CA ALA A 146 -11.33 21.12 3.38
C ALA A 146 -11.76 22.61 3.36
N LYS A 147 -10.86 23.54 3.06
CA LYS A 147 -11.26 24.79 2.44
C LYS A 147 -11.50 24.49 0.98
N PRO A 148 -12.70 24.79 0.42
CA PRO A 148 -12.96 24.57 -0.99
C PRO A 148 -11.90 25.33 -1.79
N PHE A 149 -11.16 24.62 -2.62
CA PHE A 149 -10.24 25.23 -3.57
C PHE A 149 -10.99 26.25 -4.41
N PRO A 150 -10.53 27.50 -4.52
CA PRO A 150 -11.06 28.40 -5.53
C PRO A 150 -10.83 27.72 -6.89
N ARG A 151 -11.92 27.56 -7.65
CA ARG A 151 -11.85 27.01 -9.01
C ARG A 151 -10.73 27.68 -9.79
N ALA A 152 -9.60 26.99 -9.89
CA ALA A 152 -8.50 27.40 -10.74
C ALA A 152 -9.00 27.33 -12.19
N ARG A 153 -9.03 28.47 -12.87
CA ARG A 153 -9.23 28.56 -14.30
C ARG A 153 -8.13 27.71 -14.98
N GLY A 154 -8.53 26.68 -15.70
CA GLY A 154 -7.62 25.88 -16.52
C GLY A 154 -7.05 24.62 -15.82
N LEU A 155 -7.92 23.72 -15.39
CA LEU A 155 -7.50 22.35 -15.03
C LEU A 155 -7.13 21.60 -16.31
N ASN A 156 -5.92 21.06 -16.36
CA ASN A 156 -5.54 20.11 -17.41
C ASN A 156 -6.50 18.91 -17.43
N PRO A 157 -6.89 18.40 -18.63
CA PRO A 157 -7.83 17.29 -18.76
C PRO A 157 -7.47 16.06 -17.91
N MET A 158 -6.19 15.88 -17.60
CA MET A 158 -5.66 14.79 -16.77
C MET A 158 -5.95 14.96 -15.27
N GLU A 159 -6.04 16.20 -14.77
CA GLU A 159 -6.42 16.47 -13.36
C GLU A 159 -7.93 16.32 -13.14
N SER A 160 -8.74 16.60 -14.16
CA SER A 160 -10.18 16.35 -14.13
C SER A 160 -10.47 14.86 -14.03
N ALA A 161 -9.82 14.03 -14.85
CA ALA A 161 -9.97 12.57 -14.83
C ALA A 161 -9.50 11.94 -13.51
N LEU A 162 -8.43 12.48 -12.92
CA LEU A 162 -7.95 12.05 -11.59
C LEU A 162 -8.94 12.40 -10.47
N ASN A 163 -9.60 13.55 -10.57
CA ASN A 163 -10.58 13.98 -9.60
C ASN A 163 -11.88 13.17 -9.71
N GLU A 164 -12.29 12.78 -10.91
CA GLU A 164 -13.43 11.89 -11.15
C GLU A 164 -13.14 10.48 -10.65
N LEU A 165 -11.93 9.97 -10.89
CA LEU A 165 -11.50 8.68 -10.38
C LEU A 165 -11.46 8.66 -8.83
N PHE A 166 -11.07 9.77 -8.24
CA PHE A 166 -11.04 9.95 -6.78
C PHE A 166 -12.46 10.02 -6.20
N GLN A 167 -13.37 10.72 -6.86
CA GLN A 167 -14.79 10.78 -6.48
C GLN A 167 -15.49 9.42 -6.61
N SER A 168 -15.12 8.61 -7.59
CA SER A 168 -15.63 7.25 -7.75
C SER A 168 -15.12 6.27 -6.68
N ILE A 169 -13.94 6.54 -6.11
CA ILE A 169 -13.35 5.74 -5.03
C ILE A 169 -13.95 6.13 -3.66
N ILE A 170 -14.31 7.41 -3.48
CA ILE A 170 -14.87 7.93 -2.21
C ILE A 170 -16.37 7.61 -2.05
N LYS A 171 -17.08 7.28 -3.15
CA LYS A 171 -18.51 6.96 -3.12
C LYS A 171 -18.79 5.46 -3.28
N PRO A 172 -18.59 4.65 -2.26
CA PRO A 172 -19.45 3.51 -2.06
C PRO A 172 -19.74 3.26 -0.60
N SER A 173 -20.72 3.89 -0.03
CA SER A 173 -21.47 3.29 1.08
C SER A 173 -22.53 4.20 1.69
N LEU A 174 -23.31 4.90 0.88
CA LEU A 174 -24.56 5.47 1.37
C LEU A 174 -25.62 5.43 0.25
N SER A 175 -26.19 4.27 0.04
CA SER A 175 -27.61 4.08 -0.31
C SER A 175 -27.88 2.60 -0.51
N GLY A 176 -28.31 1.96 0.56
CA GLY A 176 -29.16 0.81 0.43
C GLY A 176 -30.56 1.29 0.05
N SER A 177 -31.25 0.43 -0.69
CA SER A 177 -32.67 0.50 -1.12
C SER A 177 -32.98 1.49 -2.24
N GLU A 178 -33.22 0.99 -3.42
CA GLU A 178 -34.51 0.82 -4.07
C GLU A 178 -34.38 0.31 -5.49
N GLN A 179 -34.99 -0.77 -5.67
CA GLN A 179 -35.76 -1.38 -6.73
C GLN A 179 -35.76 -0.77 -8.13
N SER A 180 -35.49 -1.69 -9.09
CA SER A 180 -36.38 -1.94 -10.25
C SER A 180 -36.38 -0.99 -11.38
N LYS A 181 -35.89 -1.42 -12.48
CA LYS A 181 -36.57 -1.67 -13.78
C LYS A 181 -35.58 -1.62 -14.93
N HIS A 182 -35.44 -2.75 -15.56
CA HIS A 182 -34.94 -2.88 -16.93
C HIS A 182 -35.71 -1.99 -17.90
N PRO A 183 -35.09 -1.54 -19.00
CA PRO A 183 -35.29 -2.30 -20.22
C PRO A 183 -34.02 -2.55 -21.06
N LEU A 184 -34.01 -3.74 -21.64
CA LEU A 184 -33.26 -4.21 -22.78
C LEU A 184 -33.11 -3.15 -23.91
N ILE A 185 -31.87 -2.93 -24.35
CA ILE A 185 -31.62 -2.53 -25.72
C ILE A 185 -30.50 -3.41 -26.29
N THR A 186 -30.96 -4.47 -26.95
CA THR A 186 -30.31 -5.13 -28.06
C THR A 186 -29.99 -4.12 -29.15
N LYS A 187 -28.74 -4.08 -29.63
CA LYS A 187 -28.36 -3.88 -31.05
C LYS A 187 -26.87 -3.52 -31.11
N TYR A 188 -26.03 -4.49 -31.42
CA TYR A 188 -24.89 -4.22 -32.28
C TYR A 188 -24.81 -5.31 -33.34
N ALA A 189 -25.02 -4.83 -34.53
CA ALA A 189 -24.99 -5.54 -35.76
C ALA A 189 -23.57 -6.00 -36.08
N THR A 190 -23.48 -7.19 -36.54
CA THR A 190 -22.44 -7.90 -37.26
C THR A 190 -21.89 -7.07 -38.43
N VAL A 191 -20.59 -6.88 -38.51
CA VAL A 191 -19.89 -6.42 -39.72
C VAL A 191 -19.14 -7.62 -40.30
N PRO A 192 -19.36 -8.01 -41.57
CA PRO A 192 -18.67 -9.14 -42.18
C PRO A 192 -17.29 -8.75 -42.68
N ILE A 193 -16.34 -9.65 -42.43
CA ILE A 193 -15.00 -9.64 -43.03
C ILE A 193 -15.14 -10.20 -44.45
N ALA A 194 -14.82 -9.41 -45.44
CA ALA A 194 -14.62 -9.84 -46.82
C ALA A 194 -13.10 -9.96 -47.08
N ARG A 195 -12.75 -11.12 -47.62
CA ARG A 195 -11.55 -11.60 -48.31
C ARG A 195 -10.39 -10.61 -48.55
#